data_d9eb4df92fc72ba19564cb862367190c
#
_entry.id   d9eb4df92fc72ba19564cb862367190c
#
_cell.length_a   1.000
_cell.length_b   1.000
_cell.length_c   1.000
_cell.angle_alpha   90.00
_cell.angle_beta   90.00
_cell.angle_gamma   90.00
#
_symmetry.space_group_name_H-M   'P 1'
#
loop_
_entity.id
_entity.type
_entity.pdbx_description
1 polymer ?
#
loop_
_entity_poly.entity_id
_entity_poly.type
_entity_poly.pdbx_seq_one_letter_code
_entity_poly.pdbx_strand_id
1 'polypeptide(L)'
;MASEYFVTNIYRDFVAEITSKDWAEQKRDLIDDWRTSRSPGDYGAKFSFPADQGTSHISVVSPEGDAVAVTTTLNWFFGAEILSESTGILLNDQMDDFSYPNLINDFGVPPSPHNLVRPGKRPMSSMCPSILIDQQTREVRLVVGGAGGTKITTAVAQTLIYNLHHGWDLQDSVGQTAQTRSGS
;
A
#
# COMPACT_ATOMS: atom_id res chain seq x y z
N MET A 1 -10.00 3.57 15.61
CA MET A 1 -11.30 2.94 15.93
C MET A 1 -12.46 3.50 15.11
N ALA A 2 -12.80 4.80 15.14
CA ALA A 2 -13.96 5.30 14.37
C ALA A 2 -13.81 5.20 12.84
N SER A 3 -12.61 5.29 12.27
CA SER A 3 -12.40 5.21 10.81
C SER A 3 -12.44 3.79 10.24
N GLU A 4 -11.96 2.78 10.97
CA GLU A 4 -12.10 1.37 10.59
C GLU A 4 -13.56 0.94 10.61
N TYR A 5 -14.28 1.37 11.65
CA TYR A 5 -15.73 1.09 11.77
C TYR A 5 -16.52 1.71 10.61
N PHE A 6 -16.14 2.89 10.15
CA PHE A 6 -16.84 3.60 9.08
C PHE A 6 -16.57 2.97 7.70
N VAL A 7 -15.31 2.62 7.41
CA VAL A 7 -14.92 1.97 6.13
C VAL A 7 -15.52 0.55 6.05
N THR A 8 -15.39 -0.25 7.10
CA THR A 8 -15.86 -1.64 7.08
C THR A 8 -17.37 -1.80 7.00
N ASN A 9 -18.15 -0.89 7.57
CA ASN A 9 -19.61 -1.03 7.52
C ASN A 9 -20.27 -0.45 6.25
N ILE A 10 -19.68 0.59 5.65
CA ILE A 10 -20.24 1.17 4.39
C ILE A 10 -19.88 0.34 3.17
N TYR A 11 -18.73 -0.37 3.20
CA TYR A 11 -18.22 -1.12 2.04
C TYR A 11 -18.08 -2.62 2.33
N ARG A 12 -18.79 -3.11 3.32
CA ARG A 12 -18.70 -4.50 3.78
C ARG A 12 -18.86 -5.50 2.64
N ASP A 13 -19.84 -5.29 1.78
CA ASP A 13 -20.12 -6.18 0.66
C ASP A 13 -19.02 -6.13 -0.39
N PHE A 14 -18.52 -4.93 -0.71
CA PHE A 14 -17.40 -4.76 -1.64
C PHE A 14 -16.11 -5.37 -1.10
N VAL A 15 -15.78 -5.15 0.19
CA VAL A 15 -14.61 -5.76 0.81
C VAL A 15 -14.76 -7.28 0.86
N ALA A 16 -15.94 -7.79 1.18
CA ALA A 16 -16.20 -9.23 1.16
C ALA A 16 -16.04 -9.82 -0.25
N GLU A 17 -16.49 -9.13 -1.27
CA GLU A 17 -16.31 -9.51 -2.68
C GLU A 17 -14.83 -9.59 -3.04
N ILE A 18 -14.06 -8.52 -2.90
CA ILE A 18 -12.65 -8.45 -3.32
C ILE A 18 -11.71 -9.33 -2.49
N THR A 19 -12.14 -9.79 -1.31
CA THR A 19 -11.39 -10.73 -0.47
C THR A 19 -11.87 -12.17 -0.62
N SER A 20 -12.85 -12.43 -1.49
CA SER A 20 -13.39 -13.77 -1.73
C SER A 20 -12.47 -14.61 -2.61
N LYS A 21 -12.58 -15.94 -2.49
CA LYS A 21 -11.88 -16.87 -3.39
C LYS A 21 -12.40 -16.75 -4.82
N ASP A 22 -13.68 -16.56 -5.00
CA ASP A 22 -14.31 -16.43 -6.33
C ASP A 22 -13.76 -15.21 -7.07
N TRP A 23 -13.56 -14.08 -6.39
CA TRP A 23 -12.92 -12.91 -6.97
C TRP A 23 -11.45 -13.18 -7.33
N ALA A 24 -10.73 -13.87 -6.45
CA ALA A 24 -9.34 -14.24 -6.70
C ALA A 24 -9.22 -15.17 -7.93
N GLU A 25 -10.10 -16.14 -8.08
CA GLU A 25 -10.16 -17.03 -9.25
C GLU A 25 -10.45 -16.25 -10.53
N GLN A 26 -11.45 -15.36 -10.53
CA GLN A 26 -11.71 -14.47 -11.66
C GLN A 26 -10.49 -13.63 -12.07
N LYS A 27 -9.69 -13.17 -11.09
CA LYS A 27 -8.45 -12.43 -11.38
C LYS A 27 -7.35 -13.34 -11.88
N ARG A 28 -7.25 -14.56 -11.35
CA ARG A 28 -6.32 -15.59 -11.84
C ARG A 28 -6.55 -15.92 -13.32
N ASP A 29 -7.81 -16.00 -13.75
CA ASP A 29 -8.18 -16.28 -15.14
C ASP A 29 -7.77 -15.18 -16.14
N LEU A 30 -7.50 -13.97 -15.65
CA LEU A 30 -6.96 -12.88 -16.48
C LEU A 30 -5.43 -12.97 -16.65
N ILE A 31 -4.75 -13.82 -15.90
CA ILE A 31 -3.30 -13.98 -15.93
C ILE A 31 -2.93 -15.00 -17.01
N ASP A 32 -2.12 -14.57 -17.98
CA ASP A 32 -1.47 -15.44 -18.96
C ASP A 32 -0.13 -15.94 -18.37
N ASP A 33 0.01 -17.25 -18.17
CA ASP A 33 1.21 -17.83 -17.56
C ASP A 33 2.49 -17.69 -18.40
N TRP A 34 2.35 -17.30 -19.67
CA TRP A 34 3.46 -17.20 -20.62
C TRP A 34 3.88 -15.76 -20.93
N ARG A 35 3.04 -14.79 -20.61
CA ARG A 35 3.32 -13.37 -20.86
C ARG A 35 2.62 -12.46 -19.86
N THR A 36 3.28 -11.36 -19.55
CA THR A 36 2.69 -10.26 -18.78
C THR A 36 2.18 -9.18 -19.72
N SER A 37 0.92 -8.76 -19.54
CA SER A 37 0.43 -7.58 -20.25
C SER A 37 1.07 -6.31 -19.70
N ARG A 38 1.33 -5.35 -20.59
CA ARG A 38 1.81 -4.01 -20.21
C ARG A 38 0.67 -3.08 -19.81
N SER A 39 -0.58 -3.45 -20.08
CA SER A 39 -1.76 -2.66 -19.73
C SER A 39 -2.36 -3.18 -18.43
N PRO A 40 -2.40 -2.37 -17.36
CA PRO A 40 -3.11 -2.74 -16.13
C PRO A 40 -4.60 -3.01 -16.37
N GLY A 41 -5.19 -2.43 -17.42
CA GLY A 41 -6.58 -2.66 -17.83
C GLY A 41 -6.89 -4.11 -18.18
N ASP A 42 -5.92 -4.86 -18.73
CA ASP A 42 -6.08 -6.27 -19.09
C ASP A 42 -6.27 -7.16 -17.83
N TYR A 43 -5.83 -6.68 -16.67
CA TYR A 43 -6.06 -7.31 -15.35
C TYR A 43 -7.28 -6.72 -14.62
N GLY A 44 -8.08 -5.91 -15.33
CA GLY A 44 -9.28 -5.28 -14.78
C GLY A 44 -9.02 -4.01 -13.97
N ALA A 45 -7.81 -3.44 -14.03
CA ALA A 45 -7.54 -2.12 -13.47
C ALA A 45 -8.18 -1.03 -14.33
N LYS A 46 -8.72 0.01 -13.69
CA LYS A 46 -9.36 1.14 -14.37
C LYS A 46 -8.42 2.34 -14.54
N PHE A 47 -7.20 2.27 -13.97
CA PHE A 47 -6.24 3.38 -13.96
C PHE A 47 -4.78 2.89 -13.81
N SER A 48 -3.82 3.72 -14.17
CA SER A 48 -2.39 3.54 -13.94
C SER A 48 -1.81 4.74 -13.18
N PHE A 49 -0.63 4.57 -12.56
CA PHE A 49 -0.10 5.54 -11.60
C PHE A 49 1.29 6.04 -11.98
N PRO A 50 1.60 7.36 -11.82
CA PRO A 50 2.96 7.89 -11.87
C PRO A 50 3.80 7.47 -10.65
N ALA A 51 5.09 7.79 -10.68
CA ALA A 51 6.00 7.53 -9.57
C ALA A 51 5.73 8.46 -8.39
N ASP A 52 5.77 7.93 -7.16
CA ASP A 52 5.50 8.65 -5.92
C ASP A 52 6.76 8.78 -5.04
N GLN A 53 6.83 9.85 -4.23
CA GLN A 53 7.95 10.17 -3.35
C GLN A 53 7.44 10.90 -2.10
N GLY A 54 8.06 10.67 -0.93
CA GLY A 54 7.73 11.38 0.33
C GLY A 54 7.37 10.46 1.50
N THR A 55 7.51 9.14 1.34
CA THR A 55 7.19 8.12 2.35
C THR A 55 8.45 7.45 2.87
N SER A 56 8.46 7.06 4.14
CA SER A 56 9.52 6.26 4.78
C SER A 56 8.93 5.10 5.55
N HIS A 57 9.70 3.99 5.64
CA HIS A 57 9.32 2.81 6.41
C HIS A 57 10.46 2.37 7.34
N ILE A 58 10.09 1.93 8.54
CA ILE A 58 11.00 1.36 9.54
C ILE A 58 10.40 0.06 10.06
N SER A 59 11.20 -1.01 10.04
CA SER A 59 10.94 -2.28 10.71
C SER A 59 11.90 -2.45 11.87
N VAL A 60 11.40 -2.75 13.07
CA VAL A 60 12.18 -2.97 14.28
C VAL A 60 11.74 -4.27 14.93
N VAL A 61 12.72 -5.06 15.37
CA VAL A 61 12.48 -6.26 16.18
C VAL A 61 13.38 -6.15 17.43
N SER A 62 12.79 -6.33 18.62
CA SER A 62 13.53 -6.33 19.87
C SER A 62 14.23 -7.67 20.11
N PRO A 63 15.23 -7.74 21.01
CA PRO A 63 15.83 -9.00 21.42
C PRO A 63 14.83 -10.00 22.02
N GLU A 64 13.74 -9.51 22.60
CA GLU A 64 12.68 -10.29 23.22
C GLU A 64 11.65 -10.82 22.19
N GLY A 65 11.75 -10.37 20.92
CA GLY A 65 10.88 -10.78 19.83
C GLY A 65 9.70 -9.87 19.60
N ASP A 66 9.59 -8.74 20.30
CA ASP A 66 8.58 -7.72 19.98
C ASP A 66 8.90 -7.06 18.65
N ALA A 67 7.88 -6.76 17.84
CA ALA A 67 8.08 -6.18 16.54
C ALA A 67 7.22 -4.95 16.29
N VAL A 68 7.79 -4.00 15.56
CA VAL A 68 7.11 -2.78 15.12
C VAL A 68 7.38 -2.56 13.63
N ALA A 69 6.32 -2.35 12.85
CA ALA A 69 6.38 -1.93 11.46
C ALA A 69 5.71 -0.56 11.33
N VAL A 70 6.45 0.47 10.97
CA VAL A 70 5.93 1.84 10.87
C VAL A 70 6.19 2.41 9.48
N THR A 71 5.14 2.84 8.83
CA THR A 71 5.23 3.65 7.62
C THR A 71 4.73 5.05 7.94
N THR A 72 5.52 6.07 7.62
CA THR A 72 5.19 7.48 7.83
C THR A 72 5.38 8.26 6.55
N THR A 73 4.59 9.30 6.35
CA THR A 73 4.65 10.11 5.13
C THR A 73 4.22 11.54 5.38
N LEU A 74 4.80 12.45 4.62
CA LEU A 74 4.30 13.81 4.43
C LEU A 74 3.43 13.90 3.16
N ASN A 75 3.23 12.80 2.44
CA ASN A 75 2.64 12.61 1.13
C ASN A 75 3.62 13.01 0.01
N TRP A 76 3.82 14.30 -0.24
CA TRP A 76 4.84 14.80 -1.16
C TRP A 76 6.15 15.20 -0.47
N PHE A 77 7.19 15.49 -1.27
CA PHE A 77 8.41 16.11 -0.75
C PHE A 77 8.08 17.41 -0.03
N PHE A 78 8.53 17.51 1.22
CA PHE A 78 8.23 18.64 2.10
C PHE A 78 6.73 18.86 2.38
N GLY A 79 5.86 17.87 2.11
CA GLY A 79 4.43 17.92 2.39
C GLY A 79 3.75 19.15 1.80
N ALA A 80 3.04 19.89 2.61
CA ALA A 80 2.38 21.15 2.22
C ALA A 80 3.34 22.34 2.04
N GLU A 81 4.65 22.13 2.18
CA GLU A 81 5.69 23.18 2.16
C GLU A 81 5.47 24.28 3.21
N ILE A 82 4.74 23.98 4.26
CA ILE A 82 4.43 24.89 5.36
C ILE A 82 5.15 24.42 6.62
N LEU A 83 6.05 25.25 7.13
CA LEU A 83 6.71 25.06 8.40
C LEU A 83 5.97 25.82 9.50
N SER A 84 5.59 25.14 10.57
CA SER A 84 5.06 25.82 11.77
C SER A 84 6.19 26.51 12.51
N GLU A 85 6.20 27.82 12.54
CA GLU A 85 7.25 28.61 13.23
C GLU A 85 7.30 28.34 14.74
N SER A 86 6.15 28.04 15.36
CA SER A 86 6.06 27.82 16.80
C SER A 86 6.53 26.43 17.25
N THR A 87 6.45 25.42 16.37
CA THR A 87 6.77 24.02 16.72
C THR A 87 7.93 23.45 15.93
N GLY A 88 8.35 24.09 14.83
CA GLY A 88 9.34 23.56 13.90
C GLY A 88 8.84 22.36 13.09
N ILE A 89 7.53 22.06 13.10
CA ILE A 89 6.95 20.91 12.40
C ILE A 89 6.63 21.30 10.95
N LEU A 90 7.14 20.52 10.01
CA LEU A 90 6.76 20.59 8.63
C LEU A 90 5.40 19.86 8.45
N LEU A 91 4.41 20.57 7.92
CA LEU A 91 3.05 20.04 7.78
C LEU A 91 2.96 19.12 6.56
N ASN A 92 2.23 18.01 6.70
CA ASN A 92 1.93 17.13 5.59
C ASN A 92 0.83 17.73 4.70
N ASP A 93 0.71 17.23 3.48
CA ASP A 93 -0.37 17.52 2.54
C ASP A 93 -1.28 16.32 2.31
N GLN A 94 -1.49 15.48 3.34
CA GLN A 94 -2.26 14.24 3.27
C GLN A 94 -3.71 14.43 2.79
N MET A 95 -4.20 15.66 2.77
CA MET A 95 -5.52 15.97 2.21
C MET A 95 -5.59 15.72 0.71
N ASP A 96 -4.46 15.74 -0.01
CA ASP A 96 -4.39 15.42 -1.44
C ASP A 96 -4.69 13.95 -1.75
N ASP A 97 -4.56 13.06 -0.77
CA ASP A 97 -4.96 11.67 -0.90
C ASP A 97 -6.48 11.45 -1.00
N PHE A 98 -7.29 12.46 -0.66
CA PHE A 98 -8.72 12.39 -0.91
C PHE A 98 -9.04 12.55 -2.40
N SER A 99 -10.13 11.92 -2.83
CA SER A 99 -10.70 12.18 -4.14
C SER A 99 -11.55 13.44 -4.14
N TYR A 100 -11.41 14.22 -5.19
CA TYR A 100 -12.27 15.38 -5.47
C TYR A 100 -13.07 15.10 -6.74
N PRO A 101 -14.34 15.51 -6.82
CA PRO A 101 -15.15 15.30 -8.03
C PRO A 101 -14.48 15.90 -9.27
N ASN A 102 -14.39 15.11 -10.34
CA ASN A 102 -13.84 15.52 -11.64
C ASN A 102 -12.35 15.91 -11.65
N LEU A 103 -11.60 15.59 -10.59
CA LEU A 103 -10.17 15.85 -10.49
C LEU A 103 -9.40 14.52 -10.43
N ILE A 104 -8.43 14.36 -11.30
CA ILE A 104 -7.39 13.33 -11.17
C ILE A 104 -6.34 13.91 -10.22
N ASN A 105 -6.01 13.21 -9.13
CA ASN A 105 -5.02 13.70 -8.18
C ASN A 105 -3.59 13.63 -8.74
N ASP A 106 -2.62 14.17 -8.01
CA ASP A 106 -1.22 14.23 -8.44
C ASP A 106 -0.56 12.85 -8.59
N PHE A 107 -1.16 11.79 -8.02
CA PHE A 107 -0.77 10.39 -8.24
C PHE A 107 -1.40 9.79 -9.50
N GLY A 108 -2.11 10.55 -10.30
CA GLY A 108 -2.82 10.06 -11.50
C GLY A 108 -4.05 9.20 -11.18
N VAL A 109 -4.54 9.22 -9.93
CA VAL A 109 -5.69 8.43 -9.50
C VAL A 109 -6.97 9.18 -9.81
N PRO A 110 -7.88 8.59 -10.62
CA PRO A 110 -9.18 9.19 -10.85
C PRO A 110 -10.05 9.17 -9.59
N PRO A 111 -11.03 10.09 -9.50
CA PRO A 111 -11.84 10.22 -8.31
C PRO A 111 -12.67 8.96 -8.03
N SER A 112 -12.63 8.52 -6.78
CA SER A 112 -13.46 7.45 -6.25
C SER A 112 -14.54 8.03 -5.34
N PRO A 113 -15.83 7.71 -5.53
CA PRO A 113 -16.89 8.13 -4.63
C PRO A 113 -16.64 7.70 -3.18
N HIS A 114 -15.91 6.60 -3.01
CA HIS A 114 -15.57 6.01 -1.72
C HIS A 114 -14.44 6.75 -1.00
N ASN A 115 -13.69 7.60 -1.69
CA ASN A 115 -12.58 8.35 -1.12
C ASN A 115 -12.84 9.88 -1.08
N LEU A 116 -14.07 10.32 -1.28
CA LEU A 116 -14.42 11.74 -1.16
C LEU A 116 -14.25 12.22 0.28
N VAL A 117 -13.82 13.48 0.42
CA VAL A 117 -13.64 14.11 1.72
C VAL A 117 -14.96 14.22 2.49
N ARG A 118 -14.93 13.85 3.78
CA ARG A 118 -16.08 13.97 4.71
C ARG A 118 -15.55 14.22 6.13
N PRO A 119 -16.31 14.89 7.00
CA PRO A 119 -15.90 15.09 8.39
C PRO A 119 -15.57 13.76 9.09
N GLY A 120 -14.43 13.70 9.79
CA GLY A 120 -13.98 12.53 10.53
C GLY A 120 -13.44 11.37 9.69
N LYS A 121 -13.41 11.49 8.37
CA LYS A 121 -12.88 10.48 7.47
C LYS A 121 -11.37 10.64 7.28
N ARG A 122 -10.65 9.51 7.16
CA ARG A 122 -9.27 9.47 6.68
C ARG A 122 -9.26 9.18 5.18
N PRO A 123 -8.30 9.72 4.43
CA PRO A 123 -8.11 9.35 3.03
C PRO A 123 -7.67 7.89 2.90
N MET A 124 -7.79 7.33 1.71
CA MET A 124 -7.23 6.03 1.38
C MET A 124 -5.69 6.15 1.38
N SER A 125 -5.02 5.15 1.95
CA SER A 125 -3.56 5.06 1.97
C SER A 125 -3.10 3.78 1.29
N SER A 126 -2.00 3.85 0.57
CA SER A 126 -1.27 2.69 0.03
C SER A 126 -0.19 2.16 0.97
N MET A 127 0.03 2.77 2.12
CA MET A 127 0.95 2.24 3.13
C MET A 127 0.54 0.84 3.58
N CYS A 128 1.52 -0.07 3.65
CA CYS A 128 1.30 -1.47 3.96
C CYS A 128 2.35 -2.01 4.95
N PRO A 129 2.46 -1.43 6.16
CA PRO A 129 3.32 -2.01 7.20
C PRO A 129 2.78 -3.37 7.61
N SER A 130 3.62 -4.41 7.57
CA SER A 130 3.19 -5.79 7.77
C SER A 130 4.09 -6.52 8.75
N ILE A 131 3.49 -7.30 9.67
CA ILE A 131 4.18 -8.20 10.57
C ILE A 131 3.58 -9.59 10.38
N LEU A 132 4.43 -10.57 10.07
CA LEU A 132 4.05 -11.96 9.94
C LEU A 132 4.45 -12.72 11.18
N ILE A 133 3.52 -13.48 11.71
CA ILE A 133 3.69 -14.28 12.93
C ILE A 133 3.48 -15.75 12.57
N ASP A 134 4.38 -16.60 13.01
CA ASP A 134 4.19 -18.04 12.91
C ASP A 134 2.97 -18.46 13.76
N GLN A 135 2.06 -19.23 13.17
CA GLN A 135 0.82 -19.63 13.85
C GLN A 135 1.05 -20.61 15.00
N GLN A 136 2.10 -21.43 14.92
CA GLN A 136 2.38 -22.48 15.90
C GLN A 136 3.24 -21.94 17.04
N THR A 137 4.37 -21.28 16.72
CA THR A 137 5.30 -20.78 17.72
C THR A 137 4.89 -19.42 18.27
N ARG A 138 4.04 -18.66 17.56
CA ARG A 138 3.66 -17.27 17.87
C ARG A 138 4.82 -16.28 17.77
N GLU A 139 5.92 -16.70 17.22
CA GLU A 139 7.10 -15.86 17.01
C GLU A 139 6.96 -14.98 15.75
N VAL A 140 7.57 -13.81 15.77
CA VAL A 140 7.66 -12.93 14.62
C VAL A 140 8.57 -13.56 13.57
N ARG A 141 8.02 -13.84 12.41
CA ARG A 141 8.75 -14.44 11.28
C ARG A 141 9.34 -13.39 10.35
N LEU A 142 8.59 -12.31 10.12
CA LEU A 142 8.99 -11.28 9.17
C LEU A 142 8.31 -9.95 9.53
N VAL A 143 9.08 -8.86 9.43
CA VAL A 143 8.58 -7.49 9.53
C VAL A 143 8.96 -6.78 8.24
N VAL A 144 8.00 -6.24 7.51
CA VAL A 144 8.22 -5.67 6.19
C VAL A 144 7.29 -4.51 5.89
N GLY A 145 7.77 -3.60 5.09
CA GLY A 145 7.01 -2.51 4.54
C GLY A 145 7.86 -1.77 3.51
N GLY A 146 7.40 -0.62 3.07
CA GLY A 146 8.12 0.12 2.04
C GLY A 146 7.62 1.54 1.86
N ALA A 147 8.32 2.25 0.98
CA ALA A 147 7.98 3.56 0.45
C ALA A 147 7.82 3.45 -1.07
N GLY A 148 7.12 4.40 -1.70
CA GLY A 148 6.89 4.43 -3.15
C GLY A 148 5.42 4.53 -3.54
N GLY A 149 4.62 5.19 -2.71
CA GLY A 149 3.22 5.54 -2.93
C GLY A 149 2.34 4.37 -3.31
N THR A 150 1.66 4.47 -4.42
CA THR A 150 0.72 3.45 -4.91
C THR A 150 1.37 2.10 -5.19
N LYS A 151 2.70 2.04 -5.29
CA LYS A 151 3.46 0.80 -5.53
C LYS A 151 3.75 0.00 -4.25
N ILE A 152 3.56 0.57 -3.06
CA ILE A 152 3.95 -0.04 -1.78
C ILE A 152 3.26 -1.39 -1.57
N THR A 153 1.93 -1.45 -1.71
CA THR A 153 1.16 -2.67 -1.44
C THR A 153 1.60 -3.84 -2.31
N THR A 154 1.78 -3.61 -3.60
CA THR A 154 2.24 -4.64 -4.53
C THR A 154 3.70 -5.02 -4.32
N ALA A 155 4.57 -4.08 -3.87
CA ALA A 155 5.95 -4.39 -3.51
C ALA A 155 6.02 -5.30 -2.30
N VAL A 156 5.32 -4.94 -1.24
CA VAL A 156 5.26 -5.77 -0.03
C VAL A 156 4.73 -7.15 -0.35
N ALA A 157 3.62 -7.25 -1.09
CA ALA A 157 3.05 -8.53 -1.50
C ALA A 157 4.04 -9.38 -2.30
N GLN A 158 4.75 -8.81 -3.28
CA GLN A 158 5.74 -9.51 -4.09
C GLN A 158 6.92 -10.01 -3.27
N THR A 159 7.45 -9.17 -2.36
CA THR A 159 8.52 -9.57 -1.43
C THR A 159 8.09 -10.75 -0.55
N LEU A 160 6.85 -10.72 -0.04
CA LEU A 160 6.30 -11.81 0.75
C LEU A 160 6.16 -13.11 -0.07
N ILE A 161 5.70 -13.03 -1.31
CA ILE A 161 5.58 -14.18 -2.19
C ILE A 161 6.96 -14.81 -2.46
N TYR A 162 7.95 -14.00 -2.80
CA TYR A 162 9.31 -14.51 -3.04
C TYR A 162 9.90 -15.20 -1.81
N ASN A 163 9.76 -14.58 -0.63
CA ASN A 163 10.30 -15.14 0.59
C ASN A 163 9.52 -16.40 1.06
N LEU A 164 8.18 -16.33 1.10
CA LEU A 164 7.36 -17.38 1.73
C LEU A 164 7.07 -18.57 0.81
N HIS A 165 6.86 -18.32 -0.49
CA HIS A 165 6.48 -19.35 -1.45
C HIS A 165 7.64 -19.84 -2.31
N HIS A 166 8.56 -18.96 -2.71
CA HIS A 166 9.72 -19.33 -3.49
C HIS A 166 10.95 -19.68 -2.64
N GLY A 167 10.90 -19.41 -1.33
CA GLY A 167 11.98 -19.74 -0.40
C GLY A 167 13.25 -18.89 -0.60
N TRP A 168 13.11 -17.74 -1.25
CA TRP A 168 14.25 -16.83 -1.43
C TRP A 168 14.62 -16.17 -0.12
N ASP A 169 15.89 -15.84 0.05
CA ASP A 169 16.28 -15.03 1.20
C ASP A 169 15.68 -13.61 1.12
N LEU A 170 15.76 -12.89 2.22
CA LEU A 170 15.10 -11.58 2.32
C LEU A 170 15.76 -10.55 1.40
N GLN A 171 17.09 -10.59 1.26
CA GLN A 171 17.83 -9.66 0.42
C GLN A 171 17.48 -9.84 -1.05
N ASP A 172 17.45 -11.09 -1.52
CA ASP A 172 17.07 -11.43 -2.89
C ASP A 172 15.59 -11.08 -3.17
N SER A 173 14.70 -11.36 -2.21
CA SER A 173 13.27 -11.03 -2.33
C SER A 173 13.04 -9.52 -2.47
N VAL A 174 13.73 -8.71 -1.71
CA VAL A 174 13.65 -7.23 -1.80
C VAL A 174 14.34 -6.72 -3.06
N GLY A 175 15.54 -7.25 -3.37
CA GLY A 175 16.32 -6.85 -4.54
C GLY A 175 15.58 -7.09 -5.85
N GLN A 176 14.98 -8.28 -6.02
CA GLN A 176 14.18 -8.62 -7.21
C GLN A 176 12.92 -7.76 -7.32
N THR A 177 12.24 -7.51 -6.18
CA THR A 177 11.07 -6.62 -6.16
C THR A 177 11.43 -5.20 -6.62
N ALA A 178 12.59 -4.69 -6.24
CA ALA A 178 13.07 -3.38 -6.66
C ALA A 178 13.41 -3.34 -8.17
N GLN A 179 14.05 -4.39 -8.71
CA GLN A 179 14.42 -4.48 -10.12
C GLN A 179 13.22 -4.57 -11.06
N THR A 180 12.21 -5.37 -10.72
CA THR A 180 10.98 -5.50 -11.54
C THR A 180 10.21 -4.19 -11.66
N ARG A 181 10.47 -3.21 -10.80
CA ARG A 181 9.80 -1.91 -10.77
C ARG A 181 10.58 -0.78 -11.42
N SER A 182 11.89 -0.90 -11.53
CA SER A 182 12.74 0.09 -12.21
C SER A 182 12.79 -0.09 -13.74
N GLY A 183 12.32 -1.22 -14.24
CA GLY A 183 12.29 -1.57 -15.67
C GLY A 183 10.93 -1.36 -16.37
N SER A 184 9.97 -0.72 -15.71
CA SER A 184 8.61 -0.47 -16.26
C SER A 184 8.33 1.01 -16.49
#